data_263b05d9183201c05178b8e93c79b675
#
_entry.id   263b05d9183201c05178b8e93c79b675
#
_cell.length_a   1.000
_cell.length_b   1.000
_cell.length_c   1.000
_cell.angle_alpha   90.00
_cell.angle_beta   90.00
_cell.angle_gamma   90.00
#
_symmetry.space_group_name_H-M   'P 1'
#
loop_
_entity.id
_entity.type
_entity.pdbx_description
1 polymer ?
#
loop_
_entity_poly.entity_id
_entity_poly.type
_entity_poly.pdbx_seq_one_letter_code
_entity_poly.pdbx_strand_id
1 'polypeptide(L)'
;MDSVLSQTFRDIEYIIVDGKSTDHTLSLVQKYQDDSRVEIISEPDKGIYDAMNKGVKRAHGEYVEFLNSGDSFVDKNVLQKVYEFISSSTEELFYGDIVYQQPDGTECIRKYSRFCSSNFYYLLGDSINHQSLFAKRECFDGQPFDLQYRIVADRDWLIRMKKQKKSYRYMDILVCNYSLDSESFSIVNRDAHWKEVDTCIRKYYIMGFPLYYLINAIRHGRYTSQILHFLYKIVFIKSIRR
;
A
#
# COMPACT_ATOMS: atom_id res chain seq x y z
N MET A 1 3.23 -1.84 17.32
CA MET A 1 3.50 -3.23 17.78
C MET A 1 2.31 -3.82 18.52
N ASP A 2 1.75 -3.16 19.53
CA ASP A 2 0.64 -3.68 20.33
C ASP A 2 -0.59 -4.05 19.47
N SER A 3 -0.91 -3.27 18.43
CA SER A 3 -2.03 -3.56 17.54
C SER A 3 -1.87 -4.87 16.76
N VAL A 4 -0.63 -5.32 16.51
CA VAL A 4 -0.32 -6.60 15.87
C VAL A 4 -0.38 -7.74 16.88
N LEU A 5 0.32 -7.59 18.00
CA LEU A 5 0.45 -8.66 18.99
C LEU A 5 -0.86 -8.92 19.79
N SER A 6 -1.76 -7.93 19.82
CA SER A 6 -3.10 -8.08 20.43
C SER A 6 -4.15 -8.69 19.49
N GLN A 7 -3.81 -9.00 18.24
CA GLN A 7 -4.75 -9.63 17.31
C GLN A 7 -5.27 -10.97 17.86
N THR A 8 -6.55 -11.27 17.62
CA THR A 8 -7.17 -12.54 18.05
C THR A 8 -6.69 -13.73 17.21
N PHE A 9 -6.38 -13.50 15.94
CA PHE A 9 -5.70 -14.47 15.09
C PHE A 9 -4.22 -14.57 15.51
N ARG A 10 -3.76 -15.78 15.86
CA ARG A 10 -2.44 -16.00 16.48
C ARG A 10 -1.39 -16.62 15.56
N ASP A 11 -1.80 -17.19 14.44
CA ASP A 11 -0.90 -17.83 13.48
C ASP A 11 -0.27 -16.77 12.57
N ILE A 12 0.64 -15.99 13.16
CA ILE A 12 1.35 -14.88 12.52
C ILE A 12 2.84 -14.94 12.84
N GLU A 13 3.64 -14.52 11.89
CA GLU A 13 5.03 -14.09 12.08
C GLU A 13 5.04 -12.55 12.07
N TYR A 14 5.66 -11.93 13.08
CA TYR A 14 5.83 -10.49 13.12
C TYR A 14 7.31 -10.13 12.97
N ILE A 15 7.71 -9.84 11.74
CA ILE A 15 9.09 -9.52 11.39
C ILE A 15 9.28 -8.01 11.45
N ILE A 16 10.12 -7.54 12.34
CA ILE A 16 10.43 -6.13 12.54
C ILE A 16 11.81 -5.87 11.92
N VAL A 17 11.83 -5.01 10.91
CA VAL A 17 13.06 -4.61 10.23
C VAL A 17 13.38 -3.17 10.60
N ASP A 18 14.44 -3.00 11.40
CA ASP A 18 14.98 -1.71 11.81
C ASP A 18 16.19 -1.34 10.95
N GLY A 19 16.18 -0.16 10.35
CA GLY A 19 17.24 0.36 9.49
C GLY A 19 18.54 0.76 10.21
N LYS A 20 18.83 0.14 11.35
CA LYS A 20 19.91 0.49 12.27
C LYS A 20 19.69 1.87 12.89
N SER A 21 18.53 2.07 13.49
CA SER A 21 18.15 3.30 14.20
C SER A 21 19.17 3.65 15.29
N THR A 22 19.46 4.94 15.42
CA THR A 22 20.42 5.48 16.40
C THR A 22 19.76 6.10 17.62
N ASP A 23 18.43 6.12 17.63
CA ASP A 23 17.58 6.60 18.73
C ASP A 23 17.12 5.42 19.64
N HIS A 24 16.06 5.66 20.40
CA HIS A 24 15.50 4.63 21.31
C HIS A 24 14.66 3.54 20.63
N THR A 25 14.49 3.57 19.30
CA THR A 25 13.63 2.64 18.55
C THR A 25 13.99 1.19 18.86
N LEU A 26 15.27 0.81 18.72
CA LEU A 26 15.69 -0.56 18.93
C LEU A 26 15.43 -1.04 20.37
N SER A 27 15.63 -0.19 21.39
CA SER A 27 15.35 -0.53 22.79
C SER A 27 13.85 -0.73 23.07
N LEU A 28 12.98 -0.02 22.33
CA LEU A 28 11.54 -0.21 22.41
C LEU A 28 11.10 -1.52 21.77
N VAL A 29 11.67 -1.86 20.62
CA VAL A 29 11.38 -3.09 19.88
C VAL A 29 11.86 -4.33 20.63
N GLN A 30 13.02 -4.27 21.24
CA GLN A 30 13.61 -5.38 22.02
C GLN A 30 12.75 -5.85 23.21
N LYS A 31 11.83 -5.03 23.70
CA LYS A 31 10.88 -5.44 24.75
C LYS A 31 9.97 -6.60 24.35
N TYR A 32 9.85 -6.86 23.06
CA TYR A 32 8.97 -7.88 22.49
C TYR A 32 9.74 -9.12 21.97
N GLN A 33 11.06 -9.15 22.17
CA GLN A 33 11.93 -10.24 21.66
C GLN A 33 11.59 -11.62 22.23
N ASP A 34 10.96 -11.67 23.41
CA ASP A 34 10.57 -12.92 24.06
C ASP A 34 9.23 -13.48 23.54
N ASP A 35 8.48 -12.75 22.71
CA ASP A 35 7.30 -13.28 22.05
C ASP A 35 7.74 -14.14 20.85
N SER A 36 7.39 -15.42 20.88
CA SER A 36 7.80 -16.40 19.87
C SER A 36 7.36 -16.08 18.45
N ARG A 37 6.43 -15.15 18.27
CA ARG A 37 5.97 -14.68 16.96
C ARG A 37 6.84 -13.57 16.39
N VAL A 38 7.72 -12.96 17.20
CA VAL A 38 8.49 -11.75 16.86
C VAL A 38 9.91 -12.14 16.42
N GLU A 39 10.28 -11.68 15.23
CA GLU A 39 11.67 -11.68 14.75
C GLU A 39 12.12 -10.22 14.58
N ILE A 40 13.28 -9.86 15.13
CA ILE A 40 13.86 -8.52 15.06
C ILE A 40 15.14 -8.57 14.22
N ILE A 41 15.19 -7.75 13.17
CA ILE A 41 16.33 -7.57 12.29
C ILE A 41 16.74 -6.10 12.37
N SER A 42 17.96 -5.82 12.84
CA SER A 42 18.49 -4.45 12.86
C SER A 42 19.78 -4.38 12.05
N GLU A 43 19.68 -3.81 10.87
CA GLU A 43 20.80 -3.64 9.94
C GLU A 43 20.57 -2.45 9.02
N PRO A 44 21.64 -1.82 8.48
CA PRO A 44 21.48 -0.67 7.56
C PRO A 44 20.62 -1.04 6.35
N ASP A 45 19.73 -0.15 5.94
CA ASP A 45 18.96 -0.25 4.72
C ASP A 45 19.13 0.96 3.79
N LYS A 46 18.57 0.84 2.59
CA LYS A 46 18.55 1.89 1.56
C LYS A 46 17.21 2.62 1.51
N GLY A 47 16.41 2.52 2.57
CA GLY A 47 15.06 3.07 2.70
C GLY A 47 14.00 2.00 2.91
N ILE A 48 12.76 2.45 3.12
CA ILE A 48 11.62 1.63 3.52
C ILE A 48 11.41 0.36 2.66
N TYR A 49 11.57 0.46 1.35
CA TYR A 49 11.36 -0.69 0.45
C TYR A 49 12.50 -1.71 0.50
N ASP A 50 13.72 -1.30 0.88
CA ASP A 50 14.79 -2.24 1.15
C ASP A 50 14.53 -3.01 2.45
N ALA A 51 14.04 -2.32 3.48
CA ALA A 51 13.58 -2.95 4.72
C ALA A 51 12.44 -3.94 4.44
N MET A 52 11.41 -3.54 3.67
CA MET A 52 10.31 -4.43 3.26
C MET A 52 10.81 -5.67 2.49
N ASN A 53 11.74 -5.48 1.55
CA ASN A 53 12.34 -6.59 0.80
C ASN A 53 13.11 -7.57 1.70
N LYS A 54 13.78 -7.06 2.74
CA LYS A 54 14.46 -7.90 3.75
C LYS A 54 13.44 -8.68 4.58
N GLY A 55 12.35 -8.03 5.01
CA GLY A 55 11.26 -8.68 5.72
C GLY A 55 10.66 -9.83 4.93
N VAL A 56 10.31 -9.62 3.66
CA VAL A 56 9.78 -10.69 2.79
C VAL A 56 10.72 -11.88 2.65
N LYS A 57 12.03 -11.65 2.56
CA LYS A 57 13.03 -12.73 2.47
C LYS A 57 13.08 -13.61 3.73
N ARG A 58 12.64 -13.09 4.86
CA ARG A 58 12.60 -13.80 6.14
C ARG A 58 11.23 -14.44 6.41
N ALA A 59 10.19 -13.94 5.74
CA ALA A 59 8.83 -14.42 5.93
C ALA A 59 8.65 -15.86 5.42
N HIS A 60 7.93 -16.68 6.19
CA HIS A 60 7.55 -18.04 5.85
C HIS A 60 6.04 -18.20 5.68
N GLY A 61 5.25 -17.23 6.18
CA GLY A 61 3.80 -17.23 6.06
C GLY A 61 3.32 -17.26 4.62
N GLU A 62 2.11 -17.73 4.40
CA GLU A 62 1.49 -17.79 3.07
C GLU A 62 1.21 -16.40 2.50
N TYR A 63 0.82 -15.46 3.36
CA TYR A 63 0.51 -14.07 2.98
C TYR A 63 1.43 -13.11 3.70
N VAL A 64 1.72 -11.99 3.04
CA VAL A 64 2.52 -10.88 3.57
C VAL A 64 1.67 -9.62 3.57
N GLU A 65 1.78 -8.85 4.65
CA GLU A 65 1.24 -7.50 4.83
C GLU A 65 2.34 -6.61 5.40
N PHE A 66 2.32 -5.32 5.08
CA PHE A 66 3.32 -4.36 5.53
C PHE A 66 2.67 -3.24 6.33
N LEU A 67 2.98 -3.19 7.61
CA LEU A 67 2.53 -2.14 8.52
C LEU A 67 3.73 -1.27 8.94
N ASN A 68 3.72 -0.01 8.52
CA ASN A 68 4.82 0.90 8.81
C ASN A 68 4.81 1.39 10.27
N SER A 69 5.92 1.96 10.70
CA SER A 69 5.98 2.69 11.97
C SER A 69 4.95 3.84 11.95
N GLY A 70 4.19 3.97 13.05
CA GLY A 70 3.08 4.92 13.16
C GLY A 70 1.71 4.35 12.74
N ASP A 71 1.66 3.33 11.90
CA ASP A 71 0.42 2.69 11.49
C ASP A 71 -0.02 1.61 12.50
N SER A 72 -1.31 1.28 12.51
CA SER A 72 -1.87 0.26 13.40
C SER A 72 -3.09 -0.41 12.79
N PHE A 73 -3.36 -1.67 13.14
CA PHE A 73 -4.66 -2.28 12.85
C PHE A 73 -5.77 -1.55 13.60
N VAL A 74 -6.94 -1.39 12.96
CA VAL A 74 -8.07 -0.63 13.53
C VAL A 74 -8.68 -1.29 14.76
N ASP A 75 -8.67 -2.62 14.84
CA ASP A 75 -9.14 -3.38 16.00
C ASP A 75 -8.39 -4.73 16.13
N LYS A 76 -8.62 -5.44 17.23
CA LYS A 76 -7.97 -6.72 17.53
C LYS A 76 -8.45 -7.92 16.68
N ASN A 77 -9.46 -7.74 15.85
CA ASN A 77 -10.08 -8.82 15.06
C ASN A 77 -9.80 -8.69 13.56
N VAL A 78 -8.99 -7.72 13.14
CA VAL A 78 -8.72 -7.47 11.72
C VAL A 78 -8.16 -8.73 11.06
N LEU A 79 -7.09 -9.31 11.59
CA LEU A 79 -6.48 -10.49 10.99
C LEU A 79 -7.38 -11.72 11.00
N GLN A 80 -8.25 -11.87 12.01
CA GLN A 80 -9.25 -12.93 12.04
C GLN A 80 -10.27 -12.77 10.90
N LYS A 81 -10.80 -11.56 10.71
CA LYS A 81 -11.73 -11.24 9.60
C LYS A 81 -11.09 -11.48 8.23
N VAL A 82 -9.83 -11.04 8.08
CA VAL A 82 -9.05 -11.23 6.86
C VAL A 82 -8.82 -12.72 6.58
N TYR A 83 -8.40 -13.49 7.57
CA TYR A 83 -8.20 -14.93 7.45
C TYR A 83 -9.48 -15.66 7.00
N GLU A 84 -10.61 -15.38 7.64
CA GLU A 84 -11.92 -15.97 7.27
C GLU A 84 -12.29 -15.64 5.83
N PHE A 85 -12.01 -14.40 5.38
CA PHE A 85 -12.30 -13.99 4.00
C PHE A 85 -11.37 -14.68 2.98
N ILE A 86 -10.07 -14.72 3.26
CA ILE A 86 -9.05 -15.29 2.38
C ILE A 86 -9.19 -16.81 2.27
N SER A 87 -9.49 -17.51 3.37
CA SER A 87 -9.59 -18.97 3.43
C SER A 87 -10.62 -19.55 2.46
N SER A 88 -11.62 -18.76 2.05
CA SER A 88 -12.65 -19.15 1.07
C SER A 88 -12.34 -18.69 -0.35
N SER A 89 -11.12 -18.24 -0.63
CA SER A 89 -10.76 -17.51 -1.85
C SER A 89 -9.52 -18.11 -2.51
N THR A 90 -9.41 -17.95 -3.80
CA THR A 90 -8.27 -18.46 -4.59
C THR A 90 -7.39 -17.33 -5.14
N GLU A 91 -7.79 -16.09 -4.92
CA GLU A 91 -7.07 -14.92 -5.40
C GLU A 91 -5.71 -14.78 -4.70
N GLU A 92 -4.82 -13.98 -5.32
CA GLU A 92 -3.45 -13.84 -4.84
C GLU A 92 -3.23 -12.57 -4.03
N LEU A 93 -4.01 -11.51 -4.31
CA LEU A 93 -3.93 -10.21 -3.63
C LEU A 93 -5.28 -9.78 -3.10
N PHE A 94 -5.32 -9.43 -1.83
CA PHE A 94 -6.53 -8.97 -1.14
C PHE A 94 -6.27 -7.58 -0.56
N TYR A 95 -7.26 -6.70 -0.63
CA TYR A 95 -7.12 -5.35 -0.08
C TYR A 95 -8.42 -4.87 0.56
N GLY A 96 -8.26 -4.12 1.63
CA GLY A 96 -9.36 -3.55 2.39
C GLY A 96 -9.24 -2.02 2.52
N ASP A 97 -10.15 -1.44 3.28
CA ASP A 97 -10.24 0.00 3.53
C ASP A 97 -9.24 0.45 4.60
N ILE A 98 -8.93 1.74 4.62
CA ILE A 98 -8.05 2.36 5.62
C ILE A 98 -8.67 3.60 6.23
N VAL A 99 -8.24 3.94 7.45
CA VAL A 99 -8.53 5.21 8.10
C VAL A 99 -7.31 6.10 7.98
N TYR A 100 -7.46 7.25 7.37
CA TYR A 100 -6.46 8.32 7.46
C TYR A 100 -6.64 9.09 8.76
N GLN A 101 -5.61 9.10 9.59
CA GLN A 101 -5.57 9.90 10.81
C GLN A 101 -4.77 11.18 10.55
N GLN A 102 -5.45 12.32 10.61
CA GLN A 102 -4.84 13.64 10.41
C GLN A 102 -4.14 14.12 11.70
N PRO A 103 -3.12 15.00 11.58
CA PRO A 103 -2.44 15.56 12.75
C PRO A 103 -3.36 16.32 13.73
N ASP A 104 -4.48 16.84 13.23
CA ASP A 104 -5.50 17.52 14.04
C ASP A 104 -6.48 16.56 14.76
N GLY A 105 -6.26 15.24 14.64
CA GLY A 105 -7.10 14.21 15.22
C GLY A 105 -8.34 13.86 14.39
N THR A 106 -8.56 14.50 13.23
CA THR A 106 -9.66 14.11 12.35
C THR A 106 -9.36 12.81 11.62
N GLU A 107 -10.39 12.00 11.43
CA GLU A 107 -10.30 10.73 10.72
C GLU A 107 -11.11 10.75 9.42
N CYS A 108 -10.57 10.14 8.39
CA CYS A 108 -11.24 10.00 7.11
C CYS A 108 -11.08 8.56 6.60
N ILE A 109 -12.21 7.88 6.37
CA ILE A 109 -12.17 6.52 5.81
C ILE A 109 -11.98 6.61 4.30
N ARG A 110 -10.90 6.00 3.82
CA ARG A 110 -10.71 5.74 2.40
C ARG A 110 -11.29 4.37 2.07
N LYS A 111 -12.42 4.39 1.39
CA LYS A 111 -13.03 3.18 0.85
C LYS A 111 -12.46 2.84 -0.51
N TYR A 112 -12.07 1.58 -0.67
CA TYR A 112 -11.70 1.02 -1.95
C TYR A 112 -12.90 0.34 -2.61
N SER A 113 -12.70 -0.18 -3.80
CA SER A 113 -13.68 -0.96 -4.55
C SER A 113 -12.94 -1.89 -5.53
N ARG A 114 -13.66 -2.80 -6.16
CA ARG A 114 -13.08 -3.66 -7.22
C ARG A 114 -12.43 -2.87 -8.36
N PHE A 115 -12.87 -1.63 -8.60
CA PHE A 115 -12.26 -0.74 -9.59
C PHE A 115 -10.83 -0.36 -9.24
N CYS A 116 -10.46 -0.30 -7.96
CA CYS A 116 -9.14 0.14 -7.50
C CYS A 116 -8.00 -0.82 -7.90
N SER A 117 -8.30 -2.05 -8.29
CA SER A 117 -7.34 -2.97 -8.89
C SER A 117 -7.29 -2.92 -10.43
N SER A 118 -7.95 -1.95 -11.07
CA SER A 118 -7.96 -1.83 -12.54
C SER A 118 -6.72 -1.08 -13.06
N ASN A 119 -6.33 -1.39 -14.30
CA ASN A 119 -5.29 -0.62 -14.99
C ASN A 119 -5.63 0.87 -15.10
N PHE A 120 -6.93 1.19 -15.22
CA PHE A 120 -7.40 2.57 -15.30
C PHE A 120 -7.20 3.34 -14.00
N TYR A 121 -7.41 2.68 -12.85
CA TYR A 121 -7.16 3.28 -11.54
C TYR A 121 -5.69 3.68 -11.36
N TYR A 122 -4.77 2.79 -11.72
CA TYR A 122 -3.33 3.10 -11.68
C TYR A 122 -2.96 4.19 -12.68
N LEU A 123 -3.57 4.20 -13.87
CA LEU A 123 -3.37 5.24 -14.88
C LEU A 123 -3.85 6.61 -14.38
N LEU A 124 -4.87 6.68 -13.52
CA LEU A 124 -5.30 7.93 -12.89
C LEU A 124 -4.32 8.49 -11.87
N GLY A 125 -3.20 7.82 -11.63
CA GLY A 125 -2.21 8.23 -10.65
C GLY A 125 -2.60 7.87 -9.21
N ASP A 126 -3.51 6.94 -9.01
CA ASP A 126 -3.90 6.43 -7.70
C ASP A 126 -3.40 5.01 -7.46
N SER A 127 -3.41 4.52 -6.22
CA SER A 127 -2.92 3.19 -5.85
C SER A 127 -3.66 2.65 -4.62
N ILE A 128 -3.61 1.33 -4.45
CA ILE A 128 -3.98 0.68 -3.19
C ILE A 128 -2.82 0.89 -2.22
N ASN A 129 -3.12 1.31 -0.99
CA ASN A 129 -2.11 1.44 0.05
C ASN A 129 -1.64 0.05 0.51
N HIS A 130 -0.32 -0.12 0.64
CA HIS A 130 0.26 -1.39 1.06
C HIS A 130 -0.15 -1.81 2.48
N GLN A 131 -0.49 -0.86 3.36
CA GLN A 131 -0.97 -1.13 4.73
C GLN A 131 -2.33 -1.83 4.81
N SER A 132 -3.06 -1.92 3.70
CA SER A 132 -4.31 -2.68 3.63
C SER A 132 -4.26 -3.83 2.63
N LEU A 133 -3.06 -4.17 2.16
CA LEU A 133 -2.83 -5.17 1.13
C LEU A 133 -2.25 -6.44 1.74
N PHE A 134 -2.94 -7.55 1.56
CA PHE A 134 -2.45 -8.90 1.86
C PHE A 134 -2.13 -9.60 0.54
N ALA A 135 -0.88 -9.93 0.33
CA ALA A 135 -0.44 -10.58 -0.91
C ALA A 135 0.18 -11.94 -0.61
N LYS A 136 -0.08 -12.94 -1.44
CA LYS A 136 0.63 -14.21 -1.35
C LYS A 136 2.14 -13.95 -1.42
N ARG A 137 2.89 -14.53 -0.49
CA ARG A 137 4.35 -14.36 -0.41
C ARG A 137 5.05 -14.71 -1.72
N GLU A 138 4.56 -15.73 -2.43
CA GLU A 138 5.10 -16.14 -3.75
C GLU A 138 5.04 -15.02 -4.81
N CYS A 139 4.18 -14.02 -4.65
CA CYS A 139 4.12 -12.87 -5.56
C CYS A 139 5.38 -12.00 -5.48
N PHE A 140 6.18 -12.15 -4.45
CA PHE A 140 7.46 -11.44 -4.29
C PHE A 140 8.66 -12.25 -4.80
N ASP A 141 8.48 -13.53 -5.15
CA ASP A 141 9.56 -14.41 -5.62
C ASP A 141 10.16 -13.89 -6.94
N GLY A 142 11.45 -13.52 -6.90
CA GLY A 142 12.15 -12.91 -8.02
C GLY A 142 11.64 -11.51 -8.42
N GLN A 143 10.69 -10.94 -7.67
CA GLN A 143 10.04 -9.68 -7.98
C GLN A 143 9.89 -8.76 -6.76
N PRO A 144 10.99 -8.41 -6.08
CA PRO A 144 10.98 -7.53 -4.94
C PRO A 144 10.52 -6.11 -5.34
N PHE A 145 10.31 -5.26 -4.35
CA PHE A 145 10.16 -3.82 -4.59
C PHE A 145 11.39 -3.27 -5.30
N ASP A 146 11.18 -2.47 -6.33
CA ASP A 146 12.25 -1.88 -7.14
C ASP A 146 12.83 -0.64 -6.42
N LEU A 147 14.07 -0.76 -5.95
CA LEU A 147 14.74 0.27 -5.15
C LEU A 147 15.13 1.53 -5.93
N GLN A 148 14.90 1.58 -7.25
CA GLN A 148 14.98 2.83 -7.99
C GLN A 148 13.88 3.82 -7.58
N TYR A 149 12.75 3.33 -7.05
CA TYR A 149 11.68 4.14 -6.48
C TYR A 149 11.85 4.23 -4.96
N ARG A 150 11.84 5.45 -4.44
CA ARG A 150 11.95 5.71 -3.01
C ARG A 150 10.59 5.86 -2.32
N ILE A 151 9.55 6.22 -3.10
CA ILE A 151 8.23 6.61 -2.57
C ILE A 151 7.10 5.75 -3.15
N VAL A 152 7.23 5.23 -4.38
CA VAL A 152 6.14 4.54 -5.08
C VAL A 152 6.52 3.14 -5.57
N ALA A 153 7.47 2.47 -4.91
CA ALA A 153 7.84 1.11 -5.29
C ALA A 153 6.70 0.09 -5.08
N ASP A 154 5.82 0.31 -4.12
CA ASP A 154 4.59 -0.45 -3.92
C ASP A 154 3.63 -0.32 -5.11
N ARG A 155 3.46 0.88 -5.65
CA ARG A 155 2.70 1.12 -6.88
C ARG A 155 3.32 0.40 -8.08
N ASP A 156 4.64 0.53 -8.29
CA ASP A 156 5.35 -0.19 -9.34
C ASP A 156 5.11 -1.69 -9.23
N TRP A 157 5.21 -2.23 -8.01
CA TRP A 157 4.98 -3.64 -7.75
C TRP A 157 3.54 -4.07 -8.05
N LEU A 158 2.53 -3.32 -7.59
CA LEU A 158 1.12 -3.58 -7.88
C LEU A 158 0.84 -3.58 -9.40
N ILE A 159 1.41 -2.64 -10.14
CA ILE A 159 1.26 -2.60 -11.61
C ILE A 159 1.92 -3.84 -12.24
N ARG A 160 3.11 -4.26 -11.77
CA ARG A 160 3.76 -5.50 -12.24
C ARG A 160 2.88 -6.73 -11.99
N MET A 161 2.31 -6.87 -10.80
CA MET A 161 1.38 -7.94 -10.48
C MET A 161 0.16 -7.92 -11.42
N LYS A 162 -0.38 -6.74 -11.70
CA LYS A 162 -1.50 -6.59 -12.64
C LYS A 162 -1.12 -6.97 -14.07
N LYS A 163 0.08 -6.60 -14.53
CA LYS A 163 0.59 -6.98 -15.86
C LYS A 163 0.81 -8.49 -16.00
N GLN A 164 1.15 -9.17 -14.91
CA GLN A 164 1.27 -10.63 -14.85
C GLN A 164 -0.09 -11.33 -14.69
N LYS A 165 -1.19 -10.58 -14.70
CA LYS A 165 -2.56 -11.10 -14.57
C LYS A 165 -2.83 -11.74 -13.21
N LYS A 166 -2.07 -11.36 -12.16
CA LYS A 166 -2.40 -11.75 -10.80
C LYS A 166 -3.80 -11.29 -10.43
N SER A 167 -4.50 -12.11 -9.66
CA SER A 167 -5.89 -11.86 -9.25
C SER A 167 -5.96 -10.99 -8.01
N TYR A 168 -6.92 -10.06 -8.00
CA TYR A 168 -7.15 -9.11 -6.91
C TYR A 168 -8.58 -9.22 -6.39
N ARG A 169 -8.76 -9.17 -5.08
CA ARG A 169 -10.08 -9.15 -4.46
C ARG A 169 -10.20 -8.08 -3.39
N TYR A 170 -11.22 -7.25 -3.51
CA TYR A 170 -11.60 -6.28 -2.49
C TYR A 170 -12.38 -6.97 -1.36
N MET A 171 -12.04 -6.69 -0.10
CA MET A 171 -12.57 -7.39 1.08
C MET A 171 -13.73 -6.66 1.78
N ASP A 172 -13.92 -5.35 1.56
CA ASP A 172 -14.83 -4.50 2.35
C ASP A 172 -14.59 -4.64 3.88
N ILE A 173 -13.32 -4.72 4.26
CA ILE A 173 -12.84 -4.78 5.65
C ILE A 173 -12.01 -3.52 5.90
N LEU A 174 -12.29 -2.83 7.02
CA LEU A 174 -11.45 -1.75 7.49
C LEU A 174 -10.22 -2.36 8.19
N VAL A 175 -9.03 -2.11 7.61
CA VAL A 175 -7.80 -2.83 7.99
C VAL A 175 -6.97 -2.02 8.97
N CYS A 176 -6.54 -0.82 8.58
CA CYS A 176 -5.55 -0.09 9.36
C CYS A 176 -5.87 1.38 9.52
N ASN A 177 -5.33 1.95 10.58
CA ASN A 177 -5.17 3.38 10.78
C ASN A 177 -3.83 3.77 10.15
N TYR A 178 -3.86 4.66 9.17
CA TYR A 178 -2.69 5.23 8.52
C TYR A 178 -2.45 6.64 9.07
N SER A 179 -1.33 6.82 9.76
CA SER A 179 -0.96 8.10 10.35
C SER A 179 -0.44 9.06 9.28
N LEU A 180 -1.14 10.19 9.10
CA LEU A 180 -0.72 11.28 8.23
C LEU A 180 -0.02 12.35 9.05
N ASP A 181 1.11 12.02 9.69
CA ASP A 181 1.90 13.02 10.38
C ASP A 181 2.61 13.96 9.38
N SER A 182 3.05 15.13 9.88
CA SER A 182 3.76 16.12 9.06
C SER A 182 5.12 15.64 8.57
N GLU A 183 5.63 14.53 9.12
CA GLU A 183 6.92 13.92 8.80
C GLU A 183 6.77 12.74 7.85
N SER A 184 5.53 12.34 7.50
CA SER A 184 5.28 11.26 6.54
C SER A 184 6.05 11.47 5.26
N PHE A 185 6.91 10.53 4.91
CA PHE A 185 7.91 10.65 3.85
C PHE A 185 7.31 11.08 2.50
N SER A 186 6.12 10.59 2.16
CA SER A 186 5.40 10.94 0.94
C SER A 186 4.82 12.37 0.95
N ILE A 187 4.50 12.90 2.14
CA ILE A 187 3.98 14.25 2.30
C ILE A 187 5.12 15.27 2.18
N VAL A 188 6.22 15.04 2.91
CA VAL A 188 7.41 15.91 2.89
C VAL A 188 8.03 15.95 1.49
N ASN A 189 8.00 14.84 0.74
CA ASN A 189 8.62 14.73 -0.57
C ASN A 189 7.61 14.75 -1.72
N ARG A 190 6.57 15.57 -1.62
CA ARG A 190 5.44 15.61 -2.57
C ARG A 190 5.86 15.74 -4.05
N ASP A 191 6.83 16.59 -4.35
CA ASP A 191 7.31 16.78 -5.73
C ASP A 191 8.05 15.54 -6.25
N ALA A 192 8.86 14.91 -5.40
CA ALA A 192 9.54 13.66 -5.72
C ALA A 192 8.52 12.53 -5.93
N HIS A 193 7.48 12.45 -5.07
CA HIS A 193 6.38 11.50 -5.22
C HIS A 193 5.75 11.59 -6.62
N TRP A 194 5.35 12.79 -7.05
CA TRP A 194 4.71 12.93 -8.36
C TRP A 194 5.66 12.66 -9.53
N LYS A 195 6.96 12.97 -9.41
CA LYS A 195 7.96 12.60 -10.42
C LYS A 195 8.11 11.07 -10.55
N GLU A 196 8.12 10.36 -9.43
CA GLU A 196 8.17 8.89 -9.45
C GLU A 196 6.87 8.29 -10.01
N VAL A 197 5.69 8.83 -9.65
CA VAL A 197 4.40 8.44 -10.25
C VAL A 197 4.44 8.61 -11.77
N ASP A 198 4.87 9.77 -12.27
CA ASP A 198 5.01 10.04 -13.70
C ASP A 198 5.92 9.03 -14.38
N THR A 199 7.07 8.72 -13.77
CA THR A 199 8.04 7.74 -14.28
C THR A 199 7.41 6.35 -14.37
N CYS A 200 6.70 5.94 -13.32
CA CYS A 200 6.01 4.67 -13.26
C CYS A 200 4.90 4.57 -14.33
N ILE A 201 4.08 5.62 -14.48
CA ILE A 201 3.02 5.65 -15.50
C ILE A 201 3.61 5.59 -16.91
N ARG A 202 4.66 6.32 -17.20
CA ARG A 202 5.36 6.27 -18.51
C ARG A 202 5.90 4.87 -18.81
N LYS A 203 6.48 4.21 -17.82
CA LYS A 203 7.06 2.85 -17.94
C LYS A 203 5.99 1.83 -18.37
N TYR A 204 4.79 1.89 -17.79
CA TYR A 204 3.78 0.85 -17.96
C TYR A 204 2.60 1.22 -18.85
N TYR A 205 2.30 2.50 -19.02
CA TYR A 205 1.10 3.00 -19.69
C TYR A 205 1.41 4.08 -20.73
N ILE A 206 2.44 3.88 -21.54
CA ILE A 206 2.92 4.87 -22.51
C ILE A 206 1.81 5.41 -23.44
N MET A 207 0.90 4.55 -23.89
CA MET A 207 -0.26 4.93 -24.71
C MET A 207 -1.32 5.73 -23.93
N GLY A 208 -1.41 5.51 -22.63
CA GLY A 208 -2.35 6.20 -21.73
C GLY A 208 -1.77 7.48 -21.10
N PHE A 209 -0.48 7.71 -21.26
CA PHE A 209 0.22 8.83 -20.61
C PHE A 209 -0.36 10.21 -20.97
N PRO A 210 -0.77 10.51 -22.22
CA PRO A 210 -1.41 11.78 -22.54
C PRO A 210 -2.70 12.01 -21.74
N LEU A 211 -3.52 10.97 -21.54
CA LEU A 211 -4.73 11.03 -20.73
C LEU A 211 -4.42 11.29 -19.26
N TYR A 212 -3.42 10.57 -18.70
CA TYR A 212 -2.94 10.80 -17.34
C TYR A 212 -2.45 12.25 -17.16
N TYR A 213 -1.63 12.77 -18.09
CA TYR A 213 -1.12 14.13 -18.03
C TYR A 213 -2.24 15.17 -18.08
N LEU A 214 -3.24 14.96 -18.93
CA LEU A 214 -4.42 15.82 -19.01
C LEU A 214 -5.21 15.82 -17.69
N ILE A 215 -5.47 14.64 -17.10
CA ILE A 215 -6.20 14.52 -15.84
C ILE A 215 -5.43 15.21 -14.70
N ASN A 216 -4.12 15.04 -14.62
CA ASN A 216 -3.29 15.70 -13.61
C ASN A 216 -3.21 17.21 -13.79
N ALA A 217 -3.10 17.68 -15.02
CA ALA A 217 -3.13 19.11 -15.31
C ALA A 217 -4.45 19.77 -14.85
N ILE A 218 -5.55 19.03 -14.97
CA ILE A 218 -6.87 19.42 -14.48
C ILE A 218 -6.93 19.43 -12.95
N ARG A 219 -6.45 18.36 -12.28
CA ARG A 219 -6.42 18.24 -10.81
C ARG A 219 -5.60 19.35 -10.14
N HIS A 220 -4.56 19.82 -10.80
CA HIS A 220 -3.68 20.89 -10.30
C HIS A 220 -4.08 22.30 -10.76
N GLY A 221 -5.33 22.48 -11.21
CA GLY A 221 -5.89 23.80 -11.54
C GLY A 221 -5.31 24.45 -12.79
N ARG A 222 -4.63 23.70 -13.65
CA ARG A 222 -4.06 24.21 -14.92
C ARG A 222 -5.10 24.36 -16.04
N TYR A 223 -6.33 23.86 -15.82
CA TYR A 223 -7.46 23.96 -16.75
C TYR A 223 -8.77 24.19 -16.02
N THR A 224 -9.73 24.84 -16.66
CA THR A 224 -11.02 25.25 -16.07
C THR A 224 -11.97 24.06 -15.85
N SER A 225 -12.89 24.22 -14.88
CA SER A 225 -13.91 23.24 -14.48
C SER A 225 -14.79 22.67 -15.61
N GLN A 226 -14.95 23.42 -16.71
CA GLN A 226 -15.76 22.99 -17.85
C GLN A 226 -15.15 21.83 -18.63
N ILE A 227 -13.82 21.77 -18.77
CA ILE A 227 -13.13 20.67 -19.44
C ILE A 227 -13.18 19.40 -18.57
N LEU A 228 -13.10 19.55 -17.24
CA LEU A 228 -13.32 18.48 -16.26
C LEU A 228 -14.68 17.81 -16.45
N HIS A 229 -15.73 18.61 -16.54
CA HIS A 229 -17.10 18.10 -16.68
C HIS A 229 -17.32 17.39 -18.03
N PHE A 230 -16.69 17.88 -19.08
CA PHE A 230 -16.75 17.29 -20.41
C PHE A 230 -16.03 15.92 -20.45
N LEU A 231 -14.82 15.84 -19.90
CA LEU A 231 -14.04 14.60 -19.85
C LEU A 231 -14.67 13.56 -18.90
N TYR A 232 -15.20 13.99 -17.77
CA TYR A 232 -15.95 13.14 -16.85
C TYR A 232 -17.15 12.48 -17.55
N LYS A 233 -17.91 13.25 -18.33
CA LYS A 233 -19.03 12.73 -19.15
C LYS A 233 -18.56 11.70 -20.19
N ILE A 234 -17.45 11.94 -20.90
CA ILE A 234 -16.96 11.02 -21.93
C ILE A 234 -16.51 9.70 -21.31
N VAL A 235 -15.81 9.72 -20.18
CA VAL A 235 -15.26 8.53 -19.53
C VAL A 235 -16.35 7.72 -18.83
N PHE A 236 -17.30 8.37 -18.14
CA PHE A 236 -18.37 7.68 -17.40
C PHE A 236 -19.53 7.20 -18.27
N ILE A 237 -19.92 7.92 -19.32
CA ILE A 237 -21.02 7.50 -20.20
C ILE A 237 -20.66 6.24 -21.00
N LYS A 238 -19.38 6.02 -21.33
CA LYS A 238 -18.94 4.76 -21.97
C LYS A 238 -18.89 3.56 -21.02
N SER A 239 -18.77 3.79 -19.72
CA SER A 239 -18.76 2.71 -18.71
C SER A 239 -20.13 2.21 -18.31
N ILE A 240 -21.20 2.98 -18.57
CA ILE A 240 -22.60 2.63 -18.21
C ILE A 240 -23.35 1.92 -19.38
N ARG A 241 -22.75 1.87 -20.57
CA ARG A 241 -23.37 1.24 -21.76
C ARG A 241 -22.80 -0.13 -22.14
N ARG A 242 -22.36 -0.90 -21.15
CA ARG A 242 -22.06 -2.33 -21.36
C ARG A 242 -22.56 -3.17 -20.18
#